data_f3300b6e25c09c63b5fa133976aa35ea
#
_entry.id   f3300b6e25c09c63b5fa133976aa35ea
#
_cell.length_a   1.000
_cell.length_b   1.000
_cell.length_c   1.000
_cell.angle_alpha   90.00
_cell.angle_beta   90.00
_cell.angle_gamma   90.00
#
_symmetry.space_group_name_H-M   'P 1'
#
loop_
_entity.id
_entity.type
_entity.pdbx_description
1 polymer ?
#
loop_
_entity_poly.entity_id
_entity_poly.type
_entity_poly.pdbx_seq_one_letter_code
_entity_poly.pdbx_strand_id
1 'polypeptide(L)'
;MGGHLRVLELLVSTGLGGGPAQVREVVARLPREEFTVTVAGPAGGAYGGVFAESGARVVGIGTDRIGRQAFLDVLGLIRSEGIDIVHSHGKGAGLYGRLAARRAGVPAVHTFHGIHARYPVGGGRAYLILERGLARITEAIVHVSESQSREAAALGLAPPGRTHVIVNGIDARCVAAAAMTRAAARETLRLEPDALVLGTVARFDPVKALDSLLRAFALASAPHPAARLVIVGDGPEAPRLRALAVTLGIEARVRMTGFIADASRLLPALDLYVSASRKEGLPLALLEAMACALPVAATRVPGHVDAVEEGVTGFLAAPDDDRDLARAMRELMTEPARRSVMGQAGRRRVEDRFAASRMAAETAALYRSVAARFARGR
;
A
#
# COMPACT_ATOMS: atom_id res chain seq x y z
N MET A 1 -34.84 -3.15 -5.24
CA MET A 1 -34.47 -1.79 -5.71
C MET A 1 -33.36 -1.31 -4.79
N GLY A 2 -32.09 -1.32 -5.23
CA GLY A 2 -30.99 -0.78 -4.46
C GLY A 2 -31.05 0.73 -4.49
N GLY A 3 -31.27 1.37 -3.33
CA GLY A 3 -31.20 2.83 -3.22
C GLY A 3 -29.77 3.31 -3.47
N HIS A 4 -29.61 4.56 -3.88
CA HIS A 4 -28.33 5.23 -4.01
C HIS A 4 -27.66 5.36 -2.64
N LEU A 5 -26.41 4.89 -2.51
CA LEU A 5 -25.66 4.83 -1.24
C LEU A 5 -24.64 5.98 -1.13
N ARG A 6 -24.66 6.68 -0.01
CA ARG A 6 -23.65 7.69 0.35
C ARG A 6 -22.58 7.06 1.23
N VAL A 7 -21.37 6.98 0.70
CA VAL A 7 -20.23 6.32 1.38
C VAL A 7 -19.23 7.36 1.86
N LEU A 8 -18.84 7.27 3.13
CA LEU A 8 -17.73 8.05 3.69
C LEU A 8 -16.48 7.18 3.73
N GLU A 9 -15.51 7.50 2.89
CA GLU A 9 -14.14 6.97 2.93
C GLU A 9 -13.31 7.80 3.91
N LEU A 10 -13.00 7.25 5.07
CA LEU A 10 -12.30 7.96 6.14
C LEU A 10 -10.84 7.51 6.22
N LEU A 11 -9.92 8.42 5.92
CA LEU A 11 -8.48 8.17 5.84
C LEU A 11 -7.72 8.74 7.04
N VAL A 12 -6.69 8.03 7.52
CA VAL A 12 -5.75 8.56 8.51
C VAL A 12 -4.72 9.52 7.89
N SER A 13 -4.55 9.48 6.58
CA SER A 13 -3.68 10.36 5.81
C SER A 13 -4.22 10.52 4.40
N THR A 14 -4.18 11.72 3.88
CA THR A 14 -4.43 12.06 2.47
C THR A 14 -3.11 12.32 1.72
N GLY A 15 -1.99 12.09 2.39
CA GLY A 15 -0.65 12.12 1.81
C GLY A 15 -0.32 10.86 1.01
N LEU A 16 0.93 10.74 0.64
CA LEU A 16 1.42 9.59 -0.11
C LEU A 16 1.37 8.30 0.69
N GLY A 17 0.91 7.23 0.06
CA GLY A 17 0.85 5.91 0.67
C GLY A 17 -0.16 4.97 0.02
N GLY A 18 -0.04 3.68 0.33
CA GLY A 18 -0.88 2.63 -0.25
C GLY A 18 -2.38 2.79 0.07
N GLY A 19 -2.73 3.29 1.26
CA GLY A 19 -4.13 3.51 1.63
C GLY A 19 -4.83 4.55 0.74
N PRO A 20 -4.33 5.80 0.65
CA PRO A 20 -4.90 6.79 -0.26
C PRO A 20 -4.90 6.35 -1.73
N ALA A 21 -3.85 5.68 -2.19
CA ALA A 21 -3.79 5.17 -3.55
C ALA A 21 -4.85 4.09 -3.81
N GLN A 22 -5.06 3.18 -2.87
CA GLN A 22 -6.12 2.16 -2.96
C GLN A 22 -7.51 2.80 -2.99
N VAL A 23 -7.80 3.76 -2.10
CA VAL A 23 -9.08 4.46 -2.09
C VAL A 23 -9.32 5.22 -3.40
N ARG A 24 -8.30 5.85 -3.99
CA ARG A 24 -8.41 6.48 -5.31
C ARG A 24 -8.86 5.47 -6.38
N GLU A 25 -8.23 4.30 -6.42
CA GLU A 25 -8.58 3.26 -7.40
C GLU A 25 -10.03 2.78 -7.25
N VAL A 26 -10.51 2.67 -6.01
CA VAL A 26 -11.92 2.32 -5.72
C VAL A 26 -12.86 3.46 -6.13
N VAL A 27 -12.62 4.68 -5.65
CA VAL A 27 -13.49 5.85 -5.91
C VAL A 27 -13.64 6.11 -7.40
N ALA A 28 -12.55 6.05 -8.15
CA ALA A 28 -12.56 6.29 -9.60
C ALA A 28 -13.39 5.26 -10.40
N ARG A 29 -13.73 4.10 -9.79
CA ARG A 29 -14.38 2.98 -10.47
C ARG A 29 -15.73 2.56 -9.87
N LEU A 30 -16.12 3.13 -8.74
CA LEU A 30 -17.46 2.89 -8.19
C LEU A 30 -18.53 3.43 -9.16
N PRO A 31 -19.62 2.68 -9.43
CA PRO A 31 -20.73 3.16 -10.26
C PRO A 31 -21.38 4.41 -9.67
N ARG A 32 -21.29 5.54 -10.37
CA ARG A 32 -21.77 6.83 -9.88
C ARG A 32 -23.30 6.92 -9.76
N GLU A 33 -23.99 6.09 -10.50
CA GLU A 33 -25.45 5.92 -10.43
C GLU A 33 -25.91 5.23 -9.14
N GLU A 34 -24.99 4.51 -8.47
CA GLU A 34 -25.31 3.78 -7.24
C GLU A 34 -24.62 4.37 -5.99
N PHE A 35 -23.49 5.07 -6.19
CA PHE A 35 -22.65 5.53 -5.08
C PHE A 35 -22.29 7.02 -5.18
N THR A 36 -22.50 7.75 -4.10
CA THR A 36 -21.86 9.07 -3.88
C THR A 36 -20.80 8.90 -2.82
N VAL A 37 -19.56 9.30 -3.11
CA VAL A 37 -18.42 9.13 -2.19
C VAL A 37 -17.95 10.48 -1.65
N THR A 38 -17.88 10.55 -0.31
CA THR A 38 -17.16 11.62 0.39
C THR A 38 -15.88 11.03 0.95
N VAL A 39 -14.72 11.62 0.63
CA VAL A 39 -13.42 11.26 1.21
C VAL A 39 -13.06 12.27 2.28
N ALA A 40 -12.81 11.80 3.51
CA ALA A 40 -12.40 12.66 4.62
C ALA A 40 -11.07 12.20 5.24
N GLY A 41 -10.24 13.16 5.62
CA GLY A 41 -8.95 12.95 6.25
C GLY A 41 -8.19 14.25 6.43
N PRO A 42 -6.92 14.24 6.90
CA PRO A 42 -6.13 15.45 7.10
C PRO A 42 -6.04 16.30 5.83
N ALA A 43 -6.23 17.61 5.97
CA ALA A 43 -6.17 18.56 4.86
C ALA A 43 -4.72 18.71 4.34
N GLY A 44 -4.58 19.10 3.06
CA GLY A 44 -3.28 19.45 2.46
C GLY A 44 -2.44 18.28 1.98
N GLY A 45 -2.94 17.05 2.02
CA GLY A 45 -2.24 15.90 1.46
C GLY A 45 -2.32 15.85 -0.07
N ALA A 46 -1.31 15.23 -0.70
CA ALA A 46 -1.16 15.16 -2.15
C ALA A 46 -2.35 14.51 -2.90
N TYR A 47 -3.10 13.64 -2.22
CA TYR A 47 -4.26 12.97 -2.80
C TYR A 47 -5.58 13.79 -2.75
N GLY A 48 -5.61 14.96 -2.06
CA GLY A 48 -6.82 15.76 -1.97
C GLY A 48 -7.40 16.15 -3.35
N GLY A 49 -6.58 16.73 -4.22
CA GLY A 49 -6.98 17.05 -5.60
C GLY A 49 -7.34 15.82 -6.42
N VAL A 50 -6.57 14.74 -6.29
CA VAL A 50 -6.77 13.49 -7.02
C VAL A 50 -8.12 12.84 -6.69
N PHE A 51 -8.56 12.88 -5.42
CA PHE A 51 -9.88 12.40 -5.04
C PHE A 51 -11.01 13.25 -5.66
N ALA A 52 -10.86 14.57 -5.67
CA ALA A 52 -11.82 15.47 -6.29
C ALA A 52 -11.94 15.21 -7.80
N GLU A 53 -10.83 15.06 -8.50
CA GLU A 53 -10.77 14.66 -9.93
C GLU A 53 -11.41 13.29 -10.17
N SER A 54 -11.30 12.37 -9.21
CA SER A 54 -11.96 11.06 -9.26
C SER A 54 -13.48 11.13 -8.98
N GLY A 55 -14.03 12.33 -8.71
CA GLY A 55 -15.46 12.57 -8.50
C GLY A 55 -15.94 12.44 -7.07
N ALA A 56 -15.03 12.36 -6.09
CA ALA A 56 -15.40 12.40 -4.67
C ALA A 56 -15.49 13.82 -4.16
N ARG A 57 -16.38 14.06 -3.19
CA ARG A 57 -16.30 15.23 -2.33
C ARG A 57 -15.17 15.04 -1.31
N VAL A 58 -14.34 16.05 -1.12
CA VAL A 58 -13.20 15.99 -0.19
C VAL A 58 -13.43 16.90 1.01
N VAL A 59 -13.24 16.36 2.23
CA VAL A 59 -13.45 17.08 3.49
C VAL A 59 -12.22 16.94 4.40
N GLY A 60 -11.71 18.07 4.90
CA GLY A 60 -10.58 18.09 5.83
C GLY A 60 -11.01 17.72 7.25
N ILE A 61 -10.51 16.61 7.81
CA ILE A 61 -10.71 16.20 9.21
C ILE A 61 -9.39 15.67 9.77
N GLY A 62 -8.97 16.15 10.95
CA GLY A 62 -7.71 15.76 11.61
C GLY A 62 -7.75 14.36 12.25
N THR A 63 -7.85 13.32 11.42
CA THR A 63 -7.91 11.91 11.85
C THR A 63 -6.55 11.31 12.21
N ASP A 64 -5.47 12.01 11.95
CA ASP A 64 -4.08 11.67 12.28
C ASP A 64 -3.71 11.98 13.74
N ARG A 65 -4.51 12.78 14.42
CA ARG A 65 -4.31 13.20 15.81
C ARG A 65 -5.32 12.54 16.75
N ILE A 66 -4.87 12.19 17.96
CA ILE A 66 -5.77 11.69 19.00
C ILE A 66 -6.48 12.87 19.65
N GLY A 67 -7.83 12.90 19.56
CA GLY A 67 -8.62 13.96 20.13
C GLY A 67 -10.12 13.79 19.94
N ARG A 68 -10.89 14.35 20.87
CA ARG A 68 -12.36 14.32 20.85
C ARG A 68 -12.93 15.09 19.63
N GLN A 69 -12.21 16.10 19.12
CA GLN A 69 -12.68 16.90 18.00
C GLN A 69 -12.82 16.09 16.71
N ALA A 70 -11.84 15.26 16.36
CA ALA A 70 -11.92 14.38 15.19
C ALA A 70 -13.15 13.46 15.23
N PHE A 71 -13.51 12.93 16.41
CA PHE A 71 -14.74 12.15 16.57
C PHE A 71 -15.99 12.98 16.31
N LEU A 72 -16.07 14.20 16.86
CA LEU A 72 -17.21 15.09 16.68
C LEU A 72 -17.37 15.54 15.23
N ASP A 73 -16.26 15.83 14.55
CA ASP A 73 -16.26 16.23 13.14
C ASP A 73 -16.74 15.10 12.24
N VAL A 74 -16.25 13.88 12.46
CA VAL A 74 -16.72 12.69 11.72
C VAL A 74 -18.21 12.42 11.99
N LEU A 75 -18.66 12.52 13.24
CA LEU A 75 -20.08 12.34 13.58
C LEU A 75 -20.96 13.43 12.95
N GLY A 76 -20.50 14.66 12.97
CA GLY A 76 -21.16 15.80 12.31
C GLY A 76 -21.31 15.58 10.82
N LEU A 77 -20.22 15.17 10.15
CA LEU A 77 -20.19 14.88 8.72
C LEU A 77 -21.18 13.74 8.34
N ILE A 78 -21.17 12.63 9.12
CA ILE A 78 -22.11 11.53 8.89
C ILE A 78 -23.56 12.01 8.90
N ARG A 79 -23.91 12.88 9.85
CA ARG A 79 -25.29 13.38 10.00
C ARG A 79 -25.66 14.42 8.96
N SER A 80 -24.79 15.39 8.72
CA SER A 80 -25.05 16.49 7.78
C SER A 80 -25.18 16.03 6.33
N GLU A 81 -24.40 14.99 5.95
CA GLU A 81 -24.39 14.46 4.59
C GLU A 81 -25.32 13.24 4.41
N GLY A 82 -25.95 12.77 5.49
CA GLY A 82 -26.78 11.57 5.44
C GLY A 82 -26.02 10.33 4.96
N ILE A 83 -24.80 10.12 5.49
CA ILE A 83 -23.95 8.99 5.12
C ILE A 83 -24.62 7.67 5.49
N ASP A 84 -24.65 6.74 4.54
CA ASP A 84 -25.25 5.41 4.72
C ASP A 84 -24.23 4.36 5.19
N ILE A 85 -22.95 4.51 4.81
CA ILE A 85 -21.84 3.59 5.17
C ILE A 85 -20.60 4.41 5.50
N VAL A 86 -19.92 4.07 6.59
CA VAL A 86 -18.58 4.59 6.91
C VAL A 86 -17.55 3.51 6.63
N HIS A 87 -16.63 3.77 5.70
CA HIS A 87 -15.47 2.91 5.44
C HIS A 87 -14.20 3.60 5.90
N SER A 88 -13.53 3.04 6.89
CA SER A 88 -12.35 3.64 7.53
C SER A 88 -11.07 2.90 7.19
N HIS A 89 -9.94 3.64 7.03
CA HIS A 89 -8.65 3.14 6.61
C HIS A 89 -7.55 3.55 7.59
N GLY A 90 -6.84 2.57 8.15
CA GLY A 90 -5.78 2.82 9.13
C GLY A 90 -6.27 3.10 10.55
N LYS A 91 -5.33 3.34 11.48
CA LYS A 91 -5.63 3.28 12.92
C LYS A 91 -6.52 4.41 13.44
N GLY A 92 -6.13 5.67 13.23
CA GLY A 92 -6.88 6.83 13.73
C GLY A 92 -8.27 6.92 13.09
N ALA A 93 -8.33 6.90 11.78
CA ALA A 93 -9.58 6.85 11.02
C ALA A 93 -10.43 5.64 11.40
N GLY A 94 -9.78 4.47 11.63
CA GLY A 94 -10.44 3.27 12.11
C GLY A 94 -11.11 3.43 13.48
N LEU A 95 -10.48 4.12 14.41
CA LEU A 95 -11.06 4.40 15.72
C LEU A 95 -12.27 5.33 15.59
N TYR A 96 -12.07 6.51 15.00
CA TYR A 96 -13.12 7.54 14.92
C TYR A 96 -14.28 7.12 14.04
N GLY A 97 -13.99 6.53 12.88
CA GLY A 97 -15.00 6.10 11.92
C GLY A 97 -15.95 5.05 12.52
N ARG A 98 -15.40 4.01 13.15
CA ARG A 98 -16.22 2.93 13.75
C ARG A 98 -17.04 3.41 14.93
N LEU A 99 -16.49 4.27 15.82
CA LEU A 99 -17.23 4.83 16.95
C LEU A 99 -18.30 5.82 16.51
N ALA A 100 -17.98 6.70 15.54
CA ALA A 100 -18.95 7.67 15.02
C ALA A 100 -20.08 6.98 14.25
N ALA A 101 -19.77 5.97 13.42
CA ALA A 101 -20.77 5.16 12.73
C ALA A 101 -21.74 4.49 13.73
N ARG A 102 -21.22 3.83 14.77
CA ARG A 102 -22.02 3.25 15.83
C ARG A 102 -22.93 4.29 16.51
N ARG A 103 -22.39 5.50 16.82
CA ARG A 103 -23.15 6.57 17.46
C ARG A 103 -24.21 7.19 16.55
N ALA A 104 -23.95 7.21 15.24
CA ALA A 104 -24.90 7.68 14.23
C ALA A 104 -25.94 6.63 13.85
N GLY A 105 -25.70 5.36 14.18
CA GLY A 105 -26.56 4.24 13.80
C GLY A 105 -26.42 3.87 12.31
N VAL A 106 -25.21 3.96 11.75
CA VAL A 106 -24.89 3.51 10.39
C VAL A 106 -23.83 2.40 10.42
N PRO A 107 -23.77 1.49 9.44
CA PRO A 107 -22.80 0.43 9.41
C PRO A 107 -21.39 0.94 9.16
N ALA A 108 -20.40 0.30 9.81
CA ALA A 108 -19.00 0.56 9.63
C ALA A 108 -18.32 -0.58 8.86
N VAL A 109 -17.51 -0.21 7.87
CA VAL A 109 -16.52 -1.05 7.20
C VAL A 109 -15.13 -0.59 7.61
N HIS A 110 -14.17 -1.49 7.76
CA HIS A 110 -12.80 -1.14 8.09
C HIS A 110 -11.80 -1.94 7.27
N THR A 111 -10.87 -1.25 6.57
CA THR A 111 -9.78 -1.89 5.84
C THR A 111 -8.46 -1.78 6.59
N PHE A 112 -7.82 -2.92 6.82
CA PHE A 112 -6.44 -2.99 7.28
C PHE A 112 -5.47 -2.89 6.10
N HIS A 113 -4.58 -1.86 6.09
CA HIS A 113 -3.48 -1.71 5.12
C HIS A 113 -2.16 -2.30 5.62
N GLY A 114 -2.18 -2.99 6.73
CA GLY A 114 -1.08 -3.60 7.44
C GLY A 114 -1.42 -3.71 8.91
N ILE A 115 -1.15 -4.85 9.54
CA ILE A 115 -1.46 -5.06 10.95
C ILE A 115 -0.23 -4.72 11.78
N HIS A 116 -0.26 -3.69 12.59
CA HIS A 116 0.87 -3.23 13.39
C HIS A 116 0.84 -3.83 14.81
N ALA A 117 0.98 -5.16 14.91
CA ALA A 117 0.94 -5.87 16.17
C ALA A 117 2.25 -5.78 16.98
N ARG A 118 3.38 -5.52 16.33
CA ARG A 118 4.69 -5.38 16.98
C ARG A 118 4.98 -3.90 17.26
N TYR A 119 4.71 -3.46 18.49
CA TYR A 119 5.20 -2.18 19.02
C TYR A 119 6.33 -2.44 20.00
N PRO A 120 7.37 -1.61 20.04
CA PRO A 120 8.30 -1.64 21.16
C PRO A 120 7.52 -1.35 22.45
N VAL A 121 7.74 -2.18 23.47
CA VAL A 121 7.23 -2.03 24.84
C VAL A 121 5.70 -1.89 24.99
N GLY A 122 5.00 -3.02 25.12
CA GLY A 122 3.61 -3.10 25.65
C GLY A 122 2.49 -2.58 24.76
N GLY A 123 2.76 -1.65 23.85
CA GLY A 123 1.76 -1.01 22.99
C GLY A 123 1.04 -1.94 22.01
N GLY A 124 1.66 -3.05 21.62
CA GLY A 124 1.06 -4.03 20.72
C GLY A 124 -0.14 -4.77 21.33
N ARG A 125 -0.08 -5.14 22.60
CA ARG A 125 -1.19 -5.81 23.30
C ARG A 125 -2.39 -4.89 23.46
N ALA A 126 -2.17 -3.65 23.89
CA ALA A 126 -3.23 -2.65 24.04
C ALA A 126 -3.92 -2.36 22.69
N TYR A 127 -3.14 -2.23 21.62
CA TYR A 127 -3.66 -2.09 20.27
C TYR A 127 -4.54 -3.28 19.85
N LEU A 128 -4.09 -4.52 20.08
CA LEU A 128 -4.87 -5.72 19.74
C LEU A 128 -6.17 -5.81 20.54
N ILE A 129 -6.15 -5.45 21.83
CA ILE A 129 -7.35 -5.41 22.67
C ILE A 129 -8.34 -4.38 22.12
N LEU A 130 -7.87 -3.17 21.80
CA LEU A 130 -8.69 -2.12 21.21
C LEU A 130 -9.29 -2.58 19.87
N GLU A 131 -8.49 -3.12 18.96
CA GLU A 131 -8.95 -3.58 17.65
C GLU A 131 -9.98 -4.73 17.75
N ARG A 132 -9.78 -5.68 18.67
CA ARG A 132 -10.77 -6.74 18.96
C ARG A 132 -12.08 -6.15 19.50
N GLY A 133 -12.00 -5.10 20.32
CA GLY A 133 -13.18 -4.36 20.79
C GLY A 133 -13.93 -3.69 19.66
N LEU A 134 -13.19 -2.98 18.80
CA LEU A 134 -13.74 -2.29 17.64
C LEU A 134 -14.30 -3.26 16.58
N ALA A 135 -13.70 -4.43 16.42
CA ALA A 135 -14.20 -5.46 15.51
C ALA A 135 -15.65 -5.90 15.85
N ARG A 136 -16.06 -5.85 17.13
CA ARG A 136 -17.44 -6.19 17.53
C ARG A 136 -18.49 -5.20 17.03
N ILE A 137 -18.09 -3.97 16.76
CA ILE A 137 -18.97 -2.90 16.28
C ILE A 137 -18.75 -2.59 14.79
N THR A 138 -18.04 -3.46 14.07
CA THR A 138 -17.71 -3.32 12.65
C THR A 138 -18.50 -4.35 11.86
N GLU A 139 -19.28 -3.92 10.88
CA GLU A 139 -20.11 -4.82 10.06
C GLU A 139 -19.29 -5.64 9.06
N ALA A 140 -18.22 -5.07 8.54
CA ALA A 140 -17.28 -5.76 7.67
C ALA A 140 -15.84 -5.31 7.89
N ILE A 141 -14.93 -6.26 7.99
CA ILE A 141 -13.49 -6.04 8.09
C ILE A 141 -12.85 -6.55 6.81
N VAL A 142 -12.09 -5.69 6.15
CA VAL A 142 -11.44 -5.98 4.86
C VAL A 142 -9.94 -6.13 5.06
N HIS A 143 -9.40 -7.24 4.56
CA HIS A 143 -7.96 -7.46 4.41
C HIS A 143 -7.58 -7.36 2.95
N VAL A 144 -6.46 -6.71 2.67
CA VAL A 144 -6.03 -6.39 1.30
C VAL A 144 -5.23 -7.51 0.63
N SER A 145 -4.99 -8.61 1.34
CA SER A 145 -4.37 -9.84 0.81
C SER A 145 -4.75 -11.08 1.65
N GLU A 146 -4.61 -12.26 1.06
CA GLU A 146 -4.90 -13.53 1.73
C GLU A 146 -3.96 -13.77 2.92
N SER A 147 -2.66 -13.49 2.74
CA SER A 147 -1.68 -13.66 3.82
C SER A 147 -1.95 -12.71 4.99
N GLN A 148 -2.39 -11.48 4.72
CA GLN A 148 -2.79 -10.54 5.77
C GLN A 148 -4.04 -11.04 6.51
N SER A 149 -5.01 -11.63 5.81
CA SER A 149 -6.19 -12.22 6.44
C SER A 149 -5.81 -13.36 7.38
N ARG A 150 -4.87 -14.24 6.97
CA ARG A 150 -4.33 -15.30 7.83
C ARG A 150 -3.60 -14.74 9.06
N GLU A 151 -2.78 -13.70 8.89
CA GLU A 151 -2.13 -13.00 10.00
C GLU A 151 -3.17 -12.41 10.97
N ALA A 152 -4.22 -11.76 10.44
CA ALA A 152 -5.31 -11.21 11.23
C ALA A 152 -6.04 -12.28 12.04
N ALA A 153 -6.32 -13.42 11.43
CA ALA A 153 -6.96 -14.56 12.11
C ALA A 153 -6.11 -15.07 13.28
N ALA A 154 -4.81 -15.25 13.07
CA ALA A 154 -3.87 -15.64 14.11
C ALA A 154 -3.80 -14.65 15.28
N LEU A 155 -4.07 -13.35 15.01
CA LEU A 155 -4.11 -12.29 16.00
C LEU A 155 -5.51 -12.07 16.62
N GLY A 156 -6.53 -12.83 16.21
CA GLY A 156 -7.91 -12.67 16.66
C GLY A 156 -8.58 -11.37 16.18
N LEU A 157 -8.19 -10.88 14.99
CA LEU A 157 -8.71 -9.67 14.34
C LEU A 157 -9.61 -9.97 13.14
N ALA A 158 -9.92 -11.25 12.89
CA ALA A 158 -10.73 -11.72 11.77
C ALA A 158 -11.98 -12.45 12.27
N PRO A 159 -13.01 -11.74 12.79
CA PRO A 159 -14.22 -12.37 13.30
C PRO A 159 -14.98 -13.10 12.17
N PRO A 160 -15.45 -14.35 12.41
CA PRO A 160 -16.21 -15.10 11.43
C PRO A 160 -17.46 -14.33 10.94
N GLY A 161 -17.78 -14.45 9.65
CA GLY A 161 -18.94 -13.82 9.02
C GLY A 161 -18.85 -12.31 8.79
N ARG A 162 -17.79 -11.66 9.27
CA ARG A 162 -17.54 -10.21 9.07
C ARG A 162 -16.21 -9.93 8.37
N THR A 163 -15.41 -10.96 8.13
CA THR A 163 -14.09 -10.82 7.50
C THR A 163 -14.19 -11.08 6.00
N HIS A 164 -13.63 -10.18 5.23
CA HIS A 164 -13.59 -10.22 3.77
C HIS A 164 -12.15 -10.02 3.28
N VAL A 165 -11.77 -10.69 2.22
CA VAL A 165 -10.53 -10.42 1.50
C VAL A 165 -10.91 -9.72 0.20
N ILE A 166 -10.50 -8.45 0.08
CA ILE A 166 -10.58 -7.69 -1.16
C ILE A 166 -9.15 -7.32 -1.52
N VAL A 167 -8.60 -8.08 -2.44
CA VAL A 167 -7.18 -7.97 -2.79
C VAL A 167 -6.92 -6.64 -3.47
N ASN A 168 -5.91 -5.89 -3.00
CA ASN A 168 -5.48 -4.65 -3.64
C ASN A 168 -5.19 -4.87 -5.12
N GLY A 169 -5.55 -3.89 -5.92
CA GLY A 169 -5.31 -3.91 -7.35
C GLY A 169 -4.87 -2.56 -7.90
N ILE A 170 -4.25 -2.60 -9.07
CA ILE A 170 -3.83 -1.44 -9.84
C ILE A 170 -4.39 -1.52 -11.27
N ASP A 171 -4.40 -0.41 -11.97
CA ASP A 171 -4.60 -0.40 -13.41
C ASP A 171 -3.26 -0.61 -14.12
N ALA A 172 -2.91 -1.87 -14.37
CA ALA A 172 -1.63 -2.24 -14.97
C ALA A 172 -1.43 -1.61 -16.36
N ARG A 173 -2.53 -1.42 -17.12
CA ARG A 173 -2.47 -0.79 -18.45
C ARG A 173 -2.17 0.71 -18.34
N CYS A 174 -2.84 1.40 -17.42
CA CYS A 174 -2.58 2.82 -17.16
C CYS A 174 -1.15 3.03 -16.65
N VAL A 175 -0.66 2.18 -15.72
CA VAL A 175 0.72 2.24 -15.23
C VAL A 175 1.73 2.07 -16.37
N ALA A 176 1.54 1.06 -17.23
CA ALA A 176 2.43 0.80 -18.36
C ALA A 176 2.37 1.92 -19.41
N ALA A 177 1.18 2.49 -19.68
CA ALA A 177 0.99 3.58 -20.63
C ALA A 177 1.60 4.91 -20.14
N ALA A 178 1.56 5.18 -18.84
CA ALA A 178 2.13 6.37 -18.22
C ALA A 178 3.65 6.28 -18.04
N ALA A 179 4.23 5.08 -18.14
CA ALA A 179 5.66 4.84 -17.94
C ALA A 179 6.50 5.60 -18.98
N MET A 180 7.59 6.18 -18.53
CA MET A 180 8.59 6.80 -19.42
C MET A 180 9.34 5.72 -20.21
N THR A 181 9.95 6.11 -21.32
CA THR A 181 10.94 5.21 -21.96
C THR A 181 12.11 4.98 -21.00
N ARG A 182 12.75 3.82 -21.10
CA ARG A 182 13.93 3.50 -20.26
C ARG A 182 15.01 4.59 -20.33
N ALA A 183 15.29 5.10 -21.52
CA ALA A 183 16.29 6.15 -21.72
C ALA A 183 15.91 7.44 -20.99
N ALA A 184 14.69 7.94 -21.18
CA ALA A 184 14.22 9.16 -20.52
C ALA A 184 14.13 9.02 -19.00
N ALA A 185 13.72 7.85 -18.49
CA ALA A 185 13.68 7.58 -17.06
C ALA A 185 15.10 7.54 -16.44
N ARG A 186 16.07 6.94 -17.15
CA ARG A 186 17.49 6.93 -16.73
C ARG A 186 18.11 8.31 -16.77
N GLU A 187 17.84 9.10 -17.79
CA GLU A 187 18.27 10.50 -17.87
C GLU A 187 17.72 11.32 -16.70
N THR A 188 16.42 11.23 -16.43
CA THR A 188 15.76 11.89 -15.27
C THR A 188 16.45 11.51 -13.96
N LEU A 189 16.79 10.24 -13.81
CA LEU A 189 17.48 9.73 -12.64
C LEU A 189 19.01 9.89 -12.72
N ARG A 190 19.56 10.52 -13.77
CA ARG A 190 21.01 10.70 -14.04
C ARG A 190 21.79 9.40 -13.84
N LEU A 191 21.34 8.33 -14.50
CA LEU A 191 21.94 7.00 -14.46
C LEU A 191 22.68 6.75 -15.78
N GLU A 192 23.76 5.99 -15.71
CA GLU A 192 24.47 5.55 -16.89
C GLU A 192 23.58 4.60 -17.73
N PRO A 193 23.60 4.73 -19.09
CA PRO A 193 22.72 3.93 -19.96
C PRO A 193 22.83 2.41 -19.74
N ASP A 194 24.03 1.90 -19.49
CA ASP A 194 24.33 0.46 -19.39
C ASP A 194 24.47 -0.04 -17.94
N ALA A 195 24.25 0.82 -16.93
CA ALA A 195 24.33 0.41 -15.54
C ALA A 195 23.27 -0.65 -15.22
N LEU A 196 23.63 -1.59 -14.36
CA LEU A 196 22.67 -2.50 -13.72
C LEU A 196 22.00 -1.75 -12.55
N VAL A 197 20.71 -1.42 -12.71
CA VAL A 197 19.98 -0.56 -11.78
C VAL A 197 18.97 -1.36 -10.97
N LEU A 198 19.20 -1.42 -9.67
CA LEU A 198 18.23 -1.93 -8.68
C LEU A 198 17.45 -0.73 -8.12
N GLY A 199 16.19 -0.94 -7.76
CA GLY A 199 15.48 0.19 -7.13
C GLY A 199 14.24 -0.17 -6.35
N THR A 200 13.76 0.83 -5.61
CA THR A 200 12.52 0.76 -4.83
C THR A 200 11.83 2.12 -4.82
N VAL A 201 10.50 2.08 -4.65
CA VAL A 201 9.67 3.26 -4.39
C VAL A 201 9.06 3.07 -3.01
N ALA A 202 9.46 3.89 -2.02
CA ALA A 202 9.04 3.71 -0.64
C ALA A 202 9.13 5.00 0.17
N ARG A 203 8.29 5.13 1.22
CA ARG A 203 8.52 6.12 2.27
C ARG A 203 9.74 5.71 3.10
N PHE A 204 10.51 6.67 3.57
CA PHE A 204 11.68 6.42 4.41
C PHE A 204 11.25 6.33 5.87
N ASP A 205 10.58 5.22 6.19
CA ASP A 205 10.18 4.88 7.56
C ASP A 205 10.70 3.48 7.96
N PRO A 206 10.80 3.19 9.27
CA PRO A 206 11.44 1.96 9.77
C PRO A 206 10.80 0.67 9.25
N VAL A 207 9.51 0.70 8.88
CA VAL A 207 8.79 -0.50 8.40
C VAL A 207 9.26 -0.94 7.02
N LYS A 208 9.79 0.00 6.21
CA LYS A 208 10.31 -0.28 4.87
C LYS A 208 11.73 -0.88 4.88
N ALA A 209 12.39 -0.88 6.03
CA ALA A 209 13.70 -1.50 6.23
C ALA A 209 14.73 -1.12 5.16
N LEU A 210 14.77 0.17 4.78
CA LEU A 210 15.73 0.64 3.78
C LEU A 210 17.19 0.53 4.26
N ASP A 211 17.41 0.46 5.56
CA ASP A 211 18.69 0.12 6.16
C ASP A 211 19.13 -1.33 5.81
N SER A 212 18.22 -2.29 5.87
CA SER A 212 18.47 -3.67 5.41
C SER A 212 18.71 -3.70 3.90
N LEU A 213 17.94 -2.93 3.11
CA LEU A 213 18.17 -2.81 1.66
C LEU A 213 19.58 -2.31 1.34
N LEU A 214 20.08 -1.27 2.04
CA LEU A 214 21.43 -0.74 1.84
C LEU A 214 22.52 -1.78 2.15
N ARG A 215 22.37 -2.51 3.27
CA ARG A 215 23.32 -3.57 3.65
C ARG A 215 23.29 -4.75 2.65
N ALA A 216 22.08 -5.16 2.25
CA ALA A 216 21.93 -6.20 1.24
C ALA A 216 22.51 -5.79 -0.11
N PHE A 217 22.31 -4.53 -0.52
CA PHE A 217 22.92 -4.02 -1.75
C PHE A 217 24.45 -3.99 -1.68
N ALA A 218 25.04 -3.55 -0.57
CA ALA A 218 26.50 -3.60 -0.38
C ALA A 218 27.05 -5.02 -0.57
N LEU A 219 26.38 -6.02 0.03
CA LEU A 219 26.75 -7.44 -0.09
C LEU A 219 26.52 -7.98 -1.51
N ALA A 220 25.40 -7.67 -2.15
CA ALA A 220 25.04 -8.20 -3.46
C ALA A 220 25.88 -7.61 -4.57
N SER A 221 26.21 -6.31 -4.49
CA SER A 221 26.90 -5.56 -5.54
C SER A 221 28.43 -5.61 -5.45
N ALA A 222 29.01 -6.33 -4.49
CA ALA A 222 30.46 -6.46 -4.38
C ALA A 222 31.11 -6.98 -5.68
N PRO A 223 30.60 -8.03 -6.37
CA PRO A 223 31.15 -8.47 -7.65
C PRO A 223 30.66 -7.62 -8.85
N HIS A 224 29.83 -6.60 -8.64
CA HIS A 224 29.21 -5.79 -9.69
C HIS A 224 29.43 -4.29 -9.42
N PRO A 225 30.64 -3.74 -9.60
CA PRO A 225 30.95 -2.34 -9.26
C PRO A 225 30.14 -1.31 -10.05
N ALA A 226 29.65 -1.68 -11.24
CA ALA A 226 28.78 -0.85 -12.06
C ALA A 226 27.31 -0.86 -11.61
N ALA A 227 26.93 -1.68 -10.62
CA ALA A 227 25.56 -1.69 -10.12
C ALA A 227 25.21 -0.41 -9.36
N ARG A 228 23.97 0.06 -9.57
CA ARG A 228 23.42 1.26 -8.92
C ARG A 228 22.15 0.88 -8.15
N LEU A 229 21.92 1.56 -7.04
CA LEU A 229 20.67 1.46 -6.28
C LEU A 229 19.94 2.81 -6.31
N VAL A 230 18.69 2.81 -6.74
CA VAL A 230 17.81 3.98 -6.72
C VAL A 230 16.73 3.79 -5.68
N ILE A 231 16.61 4.73 -4.76
CA ILE A 231 15.55 4.74 -3.74
C ILE A 231 14.71 6.00 -3.97
N VAL A 232 13.52 5.83 -4.56
CA VAL A 232 12.59 6.93 -4.81
C VAL A 232 11.67 7.09 -3.62
N GLY A 233 11.69 8.27 -3.02
CA GLY A 233 10.87 8.61 -1.86
C GLY A 233 11.60 9.43 -0.84
N ASP A 234 10.91 9.73 0.27
CA ASP A 234 11.44 10.54 1.36
C ASP A 234 10.83 10.10 2.70
N GLY A 235 11.34 10.63 3.80
CA GLY A 235 10.83 10.40 5.14
C GLY A 235 11.86 10.63 6.24
N PRO A 236 11.45 10.43 7.51
CA PRO A 236 12.27 10.76 8.67
C PRO A 236 13.60 9.99 8.75
N GLU A 237 13.70 8.82 8.14
CA GLU A 237 14.93 8.02 8.12
C GLU A 237 15.99 8.53 7.12
N ALA A 238 15.68 9.51 6.25
CA ALA A 238 16.59 9.95 5.19
C ALA A 238 18.01 10.32 5.66
N PRO A 239 18.21 11.09 6.75
CA PRO A 239 19.55 11.41 7.23
C PRO A 239 20.34 10.17 7.69
N ARG A 240 19.67 9.26 8.42
CA ARG A 240 20.27 8.02 8.90
C ARG A 240 20.67 7.09 7.75
N LEU A 241 19.84 6.98 6.72
CA LEU A 241 20.11 6.15 5.56
C LEU A 241 21.29 6.68 4.72
N ARG A 242 21.41 8.01 4.57
CA ARG A 242 22.57 8.60 3.90
C ARG A 242 23.87 8.33 4.67
N ALA A 243 23.86 8.50 5.99
CA ALA A 243 25.02 8.19 6.84
C ALA A 243 25.40 6.69 6.74
N LEU A 244 24.40 5.80 6.70
CA LEU A 244 24.65 4.36 6.53
C LEU A 244 25.26 4.04 5.17
N ALA A 245 24.84 4.68 4.09
CA ALA A 245 25.43 4.48 2.77
C ALA A 245 26.92 4.87 2.73
N VAL A 246 27.29 5.97 3.41
CA VAL A 246 28.72 6.38 3.60
C VAL A 246 29.47 5.32 4.41
N THR A 247 28.93 4.88 5.55
CA THR A 247 29.56 3.85 6.39
C THR A 247 29.81 2.53 5.64
N LEU A 248 28.91 2.18 4.72
CA LEU A 248 29.02 0.98 3.89
C LEU A 248 29.91 1.18 2.65
N GLY A 249 30.42 2.39 2.39
CA GLY A 249 31.23 2.73 1.22
C GLY A 249 30.49 2.59 -0.11
N ILE A 250 29.17 2.81 -0.11
CA ILE A 250 28.32 2.66 -1.30
C ILE A 250 27.62 3.97 -1.71
N GLU A 251 27.93 5.10 -1.09
CA GLU A 251 27.25 6.38 -1.32
C GLU A 251 27.31 6.82 -2.79
N ALA A 252 28.43 6.60 -3.47
CA ALA A 252 28.59 6.91 -4.89
C ALA A 252 27.72 6.03 -5.82
N ARG A 253 27.22 4.91 -5.31
CA ARG A 253 26.40 3.95 -6.05
C ARG A 253 24.92 3.94 -5.65
N VAL A 254 24.54 4.73 -4.63
CA VAL A 254 23.18 4.83 -4.12
C VAL A 254 22.62 6.21 -4.40
N ARG A 255 21.49 6.27 -5.08
CA ARG A 255 20.74 7.49 -5.33
C ARG A 255 19.44 7.53 -4.56
N MET A 256 19.35 8.39 -3.56
CA MET A 256 18.12 8.73 -2.84
C MET A 256 17.55 10.00 -3.48
N THR A 257 16.43 9.90 -4.21
CA THR A 257 15.93 10.99 -5.06
C THR A 257 15.16 12.06 -4.29
N GLY A 258 14.72 11.75 -3.07
CA GLY A 258 13.63 12.49 -2.46
C GLY A 258 12.28 12.09 -3.04
N PHE A 259 11.24 12.80 -2.64
CA PHE A 259 9.89 12.60 -3.16
C PHE A 259 9.81 12.96 -4.66
N ILE A 260 9.21 12.07 -5.44
CA ILE A 260 8.84 12.29 -6.84
C ILE A 260 7.37 11.91 -6.99
N ALA A 261 6.55 12.85 -7.48
CA ALA A 261 5.19 12.56 -7.87
C ALA A 261 5.18 11.56 -9.04
N ASP A 262 4.19 10.65 -9.05
CA ASP A 262 4.05 9.62 -10.09
C ASP A 262 5.35 8.81 -10.32
N ALA A 263 6.01 8.42 -9.23
CA ALA A 263 7.28 7.67 -9.25
C ALA A 263 7.21 6.38 -10.09
N SER A 264 6.02 5.80 -10.26
CA SER A 264 5.80 4.62 -11.11
C SER A 264 6.24 4.86 -12.57
N ARG A 265 6.20 6.10 -13.06
CA ARG A 265 6.66 6.45 -14.41
C ARG A 265 8.16 6.23 -14.61
N LEU A 266 8.93 6.22 -13.52
CA LEU A 266 10.39 6.04 -13.54
C LEU A 266 10.81 4.56 -13.41
N LEU A 267 9.89 3.65 -13.15
CA LEU A 267 10.19 2.22 -12.97
C LEU A 267 10.94 1.60 -14.16
N PRO A 268 10.70 1.97 -15.43
CA PRO A 268 11.50 1.43 -16.55
C PRO A 268 13.00 1.76 -16.52
N ALA A 269 13.46 2.69 -15.68
CA ALA A 269 14.88 2.92 -15.44
C ALA A 269 15.57 1.72 -14.80
N LEU A 270 14.83 0.90 -14.05
CA LEU A 270 15.33 -0.21 -13.27
C LEU A 270 15.49 -1.48 -14.09
N ASP A 271 16.34 -2.39 -13.61
CA ASP A 271 16.48 -3.76 -14.09
C ASP A 271 15.77 -4.78 -13.17
N LEU A 272 15.64 -4.44 -11.90
CA LEU A 272 14.88 -5.22 -10.92
C LEU A 272 14.37 -4.31 -9.80
N TYR A 273 13.25 -4.70 -9.24
CA TYR A 273 12.64 -4.01 -8.09
C TYR A 273 12.98 -4.74 -6.79
N VAL A 274 13.32 -4.00 -5.73
CA VAL A 274 13.66 -4.59 -4.43
C VAL A 274 12.75 -4.02 -3.34
N SER A 275 12.20 -4.89 -2.49
CA SER A 275 11.44 -4.48 -1.31
C SER A 275 11.90 -5.22 -0.06
N ALA A 276 12.56 -4.50 0.86
CA ALA A 276 13.09 -5.04 2.10
C ALA A 276 12.11 -4.97 3.28
N SER A 277 10.86 -4.58 3.06
CA SER A 277 9.90 -4.26 4.10
C SER A 277 9.78 -5.33 5.16
N ARG A 278 9.72 -4.91 6.43
CA ARG A 278 9.42 -5.77 7.59
C ARG A 278 7.94 -6.16 7.65
N LYS A 279 7.09 -5.40 6.94
CA LYS A 279 5.65 -5.58 6.96
C LYS A 279 4.96 -4.87 5.80
N GLU A 280 3.98 -5.54 5.22
CA GLU A 280 3.09 -5.01 4.19
C GLU A 280 1.65 -5.53 4.36
N GLY A 281 0.69 -4.87 3.71
CA GLY A 281 -0.62 -5.43 3.43
C GLY A 281 -0.64 -6.11 2.06
N LEU A 282 -0.55 -5.30 1.02
CA LEU A 282 -0.19 -5.65 -0.37
C LEU A 282 0.32 -4.36 -1.03
N PRO A 283 1.63 -4.21 -1.24
CA PRO A 283 2.21 -2.93 -1.65
C PRO A 283 1.95 -2.62 -3.12
N LEU A 284 1.28 -1.49 -3.39
CA LEU A 284 0.95 -1.08 -4.76
C LEU A 284 2.20 -0.80 -5.59
N ALA A 285 3.24 -0.18 -5.01
CA ALA A 285 4.48 0.10 -5.73
C ALA A 285 5.18 -1.16 -6.26
N LEU A 286 5.06 -2.29 -5.54
CA LEU A 286 5.57 -3.57 -6.02
C LEU A 286 4.72 -4.10 -7.19
N LEU A 287 3.39 -3.96 -7.12
CA LEU A 287 2.51 -4.32 -8.24
C LEU A 287 2.78 -3.43 -9.47
N GLU A 288 3.01 -2.13 -9.27
CA GLU A 288 3.38 -1.19 -10.34
C GLU A 288 4.71 -1.60 -11.00
N ALA A 289 5.70 -2.01 -10.21
CA ALA A 289 6.96 -2.52 -10.73
C ALA A 289 6.77 -3.80 -11.56
N MET A 290 5.97 -4.74 -11.07
CA MET A 290 5.62 -5.94 -11.82
C MET A 290 4.83 -5.62 -13.10
N ALA A 291 3.93 -4.63 -13.09
CA ALA A 291 3.22 -4.16 -14.28
C ALA A 291 4.17 -3.57 -15.34
N CYS A 292 5.29 -2.97 -14.91
CA CYS A 292 6.40 -2.53 -15.77
C CYS A 292 7.36 -3.67 -16.16
N ALA A 293 6.96 -4.94 -15.95
CA ALA A 293 7.75 -6.12 -16.25
C ALA A 293 9.11 -6.18 -15.52
N LEU A 294 9.20 -5.66 -14.31
CA LEU A 294 10.38 -5.79 -13.45
C LEU A 294 10.29 -7.08 -12.62
N PRO A 295 11.34 -7.91 -12.59
CA PRO A 295 11.44 -8.99 -11.63
C PRO A 295 11.66 -8.45 -10.22
N VAL A 296 11.25 -9.18 -9.21
CA VAL A 296 11.20 -8.70 -7.83
C VAL A 296 12.12 -9.50 -6.91
N ALA A 297 12.94 -8.82 -6.11
CA ALA A 297 13.54 -9.39 -4.90
C ALA A 297 12.85 -8.76 -3.68
N ALA A 298 12.19 -9.56 -2.85
CA ALA A 298 11.43 -9.01 -1.72
C ALA A 298 11.57 -9.88 -0.46
N THR A 299 11.24 -9.29 0.69
CA THR A 299 11.15 -10.04 1.95
C THR A 299 9.88 -10.89 2.00
N ARG A 300 9.94 -12.02 2.68
CA ARG A 300 8.83 -12.98 2.86
C ARG A 300 7.87 -12.53 3.96
N VAL A 301 7.14 -11.45 3.68
CA VAL A 301 6.13 -10.88 4.59
C VAL A 301 4.74 -10.93 3.93
N PRO A 302 3.65 -10.81 4.71
CA PRO A 302 2.30 -10.67 4.15
C PRO A 302 2.26 -9.65 3.02
N GLY A 303 1.45 -9.91 2.00
CA GLY A 303 1.38 -9.09 0.79
C GLY A 303 2.48 -9.37 -0.23
N HIS A 304 3.75 -9.45 0.17
CA HIS A 304 4.82 -9.86 -0.75
C HIS A 304 4.64 -11.31 -1.21
N VAL A 305 4.31 -12.23 -0.28
CA VAL A 305 4.07 -13.64 -0.59
C VAL A 305 2.80 -13.88 -1.44
N ASP A 306 1.88 -12.93 -1.47
CA ASP A 306 0.72 -12.97 -2.35
C ASP A 306 1.07 -12.47 -3.77
N ALA A 307 1.91 -11.45 -3.85
CA ALA A 307 2.31 -10.83 -5.12
C ALA A 307 3.39 -11.65 -5.84
N VAL A 308 4.46 -12.00 -5.14
CA VAL A 308 5.65 -12.65 -5.72
C VAL A 308 5.50 -14.16 -5.68
N GLU A 309 5.64 -14.79 -6.84
CA GLU A 309 5.74 -16.25 -7.00
C GLU A 309 7.21 -16.63 -7.10
N GLU A 310 7.67 -17.37 -6.07
CA GLU A 310 9.07 -17.75 -5.88
C GLU A 310 9.62 -18.47 -7.11
N GLY A 311 10.73 -18.00 -7.67
CA GLY A 311 11.39 -18.58 -8.84
C GLY A 311 10.69 -18.32 -10.18
N VAL A 312 9.47 -17.73 -10.19
CA VAL A 312 8.67 -17.43 -11.38
C VAL A 312 8.60 -15.94 -11.68
N THR A 313 8.29 -15.11 -10.69
CA THR A 313 8.21 -13.64 -10.84
C THR A 313 9.28 -12.90 -10.07
N GLY A 314 10.03 -13.62 -9.24
CA GLY A 314 11.09 -13.07 -8.39
C GLY A 314 11.52 -14.02 -7.30
N PHE A 315 12.22 -13.49 -6.30
CA PHE A 315 12.73 -14.23 -5.16
C PHE A 315 12.34 -13.59 -3.84
N LEU A 316 12.04 -14.42 -2.84
CA LEU A 316 11.70 -14.00 -1.50
C LEU A 316 12.82 -14.33 -0.51
N ALA A 317 13.14 -13.36 0.35
CA ALA A 317 14.15 -13.48 1.40
C ALA A 317 13.52 -13.45 2.80
N ALA A 318 14.17 -14.00 3.80
CA ALA A 318 13.74 -13.86 5.18
C ALA A 318 13.75 -12.39 5.61
N PRO A 319 12.73 -11.89 6.34
CA PRO A 319 12.72 -10.53 6.87
C PRO A 319 13.89 -10.32 7.85
N ASP A 320 14.49 -9.13 7.81
CA ASP A 320 15.65 -8.74 8.64
C ASP A 320 16.90 -9.61 8.42
N ASP A 321 17.00 -10.36 7.30
CA ASP A 321 18.17 -11.08 6.86
C ASP A 321 18.79 -10.43 5.62
N ASP A 322 19.78 -9.56 5.86
CA ASP A 322 20.48 -8.83 4.80
C ASP A 322 21.22 -9.74 3.83
N ARG A 323 21.69 -10.93 4.29
CA ARG A 323 22.41 -11.91 3.46
C ARG A 323 21.45 -12.66 2.53
N ASP A 324 20.29 -13.05 3.05
CA ASP A 324 19.27 -13.73 2.24
C ASP A 324 18.67 -12.78 1.21
N LEU A 325 18.43 -11.50 1.57
CA LEU A 325 18.02 -10.48 0.60
C LEU A 325 19.10 -10.23 -0.45
N ALA A 326 20.36 -10.18 -0.05
CA ALA A 326 21.48 -10.08 -1.00
C ALA A 326 21.57 -11.29 -1.94
N ARG A 327 21.27 -12.51 -1.46
CA ARG A 327 21.15 -13.72 -2.30
C ARG A 327 20.05 -13.54 -3.34
N ALA A 328 18.85 -13.18 -2.91
CA ALA A 328 17.71 -12.93 -3.80
C ALA A 328 18.01 -11.87 -4.87
N MET A 329 18.72 -10.80 -4.50
CA MET A 329 19.17 -9.78 -5.44
C MET A 329 20.18 -10.35 -6.45
N ARG A 330 21.20 -11.11 -6.01
CA ARG A 330 22.23 -11.70 -6.91
C ARG A 330 21.63 -12.64 -7.94
N GLU A 331 20.63 -13.44 -7.58
CA GLU A 331 19.91 -14.32 -8.51
C GLU A 331 19.34 -13.54 -9.71
N LEU A 332 18.95 -12.29 -9.50
CA LEU A 332 18.43 -11.41 -10.54
C LEU A 332 19.49 -10.53 -11.19
N MET A 333 20.66 -10.34 -10.57
CA MET A 333 21.72 -9.48 -11.13
C MET A 333 22.53 -10.18 -12.22
N THR A 334 22.68 -11.50 -12.16
CA THR A 334 23.62 -12.27 -13.00
C THR A 334 23.09 -12.57 -14.39
N GLU A 335 21.77 -12.78 -14.57
CA GLU A 335 21.19 -13.30 -15.81
C GLU A 335 20.12 -12.36 -16.42
N PRO A 336 20.48 -11.54 -17.45
CA PRO A 336 19.53 -10.62 -18.10
C PRO A 336 18.30 -11.34 -18.71
N ALA A 337 18.51 -12.51 -19.33
CA ALA A 337 17.42 -13.30 -19.91
C ALA A 337 16.41 -13.74 -18.84
N ARG A 338 16.88 -14.20 -17.69
CA ARG A 338 16.05 -14.58 -16.55
C ARG A 338 15.23 -13.40 -16.01
N ARG A 339 15.85 -12.22 -15.88
CA ARG A 339 15.12 -11.00 -15.51
C ARG A 339 13.97 -10.72 -16.45
N SER A 340 14.19 -10.80 -17.75
CA SER A 340 13.14 -10.57 -18.74
C SER A 340 11.98 -11.56 -18.62
N VAL A 341 12.28 -12.85 -18.50
CA VAL A 341 11.27 -13.92 -18.35
C VAL A 341 10.44 -13.72 -17.08
N MET A 342 11.11 -13.49 -15.94
CA MET A 342 10.45 -13.27 -14.66
C MET A 342 9.63 -11.97 -14.62
N GLY A 343 10.16 -10.90 -15.22
CA GLY A 343 9.44 -9.64 -15.33
C GLY A 343 8.14 -9.77 -16.14
N GLN A 344 8.19 -10.45 -17.30
CA GLN A 344 7.00 -10.73 -18.10
C GLN A 344 5.98 -11.63 -17.37
N ALA A 345 6.45 -12.63 -16.62
CA ALA A 345 5.60 -13.43 -15.77
C ALA A 345 4.92 -12.59 -14.67
N GLY A 346 5.68 -11.68 -14.06
CA GLY A 346 5.18 -10.73 -13.07
C GLY A 346 4.08 -9.82 -13.63
N ARG A 347 4.29 -9.26 -14.83
CA ARG A 347 3.28 -8.43 -15.50
C ARG A 347 1.99 -9.18 -15.75
N ARG A 348 2.06 -10.39 -16.34
CA ARG A 348 0.87 -11.24 -16.53
C ARG A 348 0.14 -11.51 -15.23
N ARG A 349 0.88 -11.85 -14.16
CA ARG A 349 0.29 -12.10 -12.84
C ARG A 349 -0.46 -10.89 -12.30
N VAL A 350 0.05 -9.65 -12.49
CA VAL A 350 -0.66 -8.43 -12.08
C VAL A 350 -1.93 -8.24 -12.89
N GLU A 351 -1.88 -8.39 -14.21
CA GLU A 351 -3.03 -8.26 -15.10
C GLU A 351 -4.14 -9.25 -14.74
N ASP A 352 -3.76 -10.50 -14.39
CA ASP A 352 -4.72 -11.58 -14.09
C ASP A 352 -5.29 -11.50 -12.66
N ARG A 353 -4.50 -11.09 -11.67
CA ARG A 353 -4.86 -11.26 -10.25
C ARG A 353 -5.02 -9.97 -9.45
N PHE A 354 -4.46 -8.85 -9.91
CA PHE A 354 -4.38 -7.60 -9.14
C PHE A 354 -4.99 -6.41 -9.89
N ALA A 355 -6.13 -6.65 -10.57
CA ALA A 355 -6.83 -5.60 -11.32
C ALA A 355 -7.63 -4.68 -10.38
N ALA A 356 -7.46 -3.36 -10.51
CA ALA A 356 -8.22 -2.36 -9.76
C ALA A 356 -9.73 -2.44 -10.03
N SER A 357 -10.14 -2.84 -11.23
CA SER A 357 -11.55 -3.04 -11.57
C SER A 357 -12.21 -4.14 -10.74
N ARG A 358 -11.49 -5.26 -10.50
CA ARG A 358 -11.98 -6.32 -9.62
C ARG A 358 -12.10 -5.85 -8.19
N MET A 359 -11.07 -5.19 -7.66
CA MET A 359 -11.08 -4.62 -6.31
C MET A 359 -12.27 -3.67 -6.10
N ALA A 360 -12.54 -2.78 -7.07
CA ALA A 360 -13.66 -1.85 -6.99
C ALA A 360 -15.02 -2.57 -7.08
N ALA A 361 -15.16 -3.57 -7.94
CA ALA A 361 -16.38 -4.36 -8.06
C ALA A 361 -16.68 -5.16 -6.78
N GLU A 362 -15.67 -5.78 -6.17
CA GLU A 362 -15.79 -6.49 -4.90
C GLU A 362 -16.15 -5.52 -3.75
N THR A 363 -15.57 -4.31 -3.74
CA THR A 363 -15.89 -3.26 -2.77
C THR A 363 -17.35 -2.78 -2.93
N ALA A 364 -17.81 -2.55 -4.17
CA ALA A 364 -19.20 -2.19 -4.43
C ALA A 364 -20.17 -3.29 -3.98
N ALA A 365 -19.86 -4.55 -4.25
CA ALA A 365 -20.66 -5.69 -3.80
C ALA A 365 -20.72 -5.78 -2.26
N LEU A 366 -19.57 -5.52 -1.58
CA LEU A 366 -19.53 -5.46 -0.13
C LEU A 366 -20.43 -4.35 0.42
N TYR A 367 -20.39 -3.14 -0.15
CA TYR A 367 -21.25 -2.02 0.30
C TYR A 367 -22.72 -2.34 0.16
N ARG A 368 -23.16 -2.91 -0.99
CA ARG A 368 -24.55 -3.35 -1.18
C ARG A 368 -24.96 -4.39 -0.13
N SER A 369 -24.10 -5.37 0.13
CA SER A 369 -24.35 -6.43 1.11
C SER A 369 -24.44 -5.88 2.53
N VAL A 370 -23.54 -4.96 2.92
CA VAL A 370 -23.53 -4.32 4.24
C VAL A 370 -24.79 -3.49 4.43
N ALA A 371 -25.17 -2.65 3.48
CA ALA A 371 -26.39 -1.85 3.54
C ALA A 371 -27.64 -2.73 3.68
N ALA A 372 -27.75 -3.78 2.86
CA ALA A 372 -28.91 -4.69 2.89
C ALA A 372 -29.02 -5.48 4.20
N ARG A 373 -27.91 -5.95 4.77
CA ARG A 373 -27.89 -6.64 6.05
C ARG A 373 -28.28 -5.72 7.21
N PHE A 374 -27.72 -4.51 7.22
CA PHE A 374 -27.98 -3.53 8.28
C PHE A 374 -29.43 -3.07 8.29
N ALA A 375 -30.05 -2.88 7.12
CA ALA A 375 -31.46 -2.52 7.00
C ALA A 375 -32.40 -3.63 7.54
N ARG A 376 -32.02 -4.92 7.38
CA ARG A 376 -32.82 -6.07 7.89
C ARG A 376 -32.64 -6.35 9.40
N GLY A 377 -31.57 -5.85 10.00
CA GLY A 377 -31.28 -6.01 11.42
C GLY A 377 -31.87 -4.92 12.32
N ARG A 378 -32.53 -3.92 11.71
CA ARG A 378 -33.30 -2.85 12.36
C ARG A 378 -34.80 -3.17 12.36
#